data_9438283a471b7f3ea70d54c8446bf569
#
_entry.id   9438283a471b7f3ea70d54c8446bf569
#
_cell.length_a   1.000
_cell.length_b   1.000
_cell.length_c   1.000
_cell.angle_alpha   90.00
_cell.angle_beta   90.00
_cell.angle_gamma   90.00
#
_symmetry.space_group_name_H-M   'P 1'
#
loop_
_entity.id
_entity.type
_entity.pdbx_description
1 polymer ?
#
loop_
_entity_poly.entity_id
_entity_poly.type
_entity_poly.pdbx_seq_one_letter_code
_entity_poly.pdbx_strand_id
1 'polypeptide(L)'
;MAKKKKLSSQGEIPSTGWVPHIPDSRDVTFAEAVPFLGDLPEEYDTQDLVPDYQNGIGKCVLESYSYLSRLQDYYETGEDKAQSADAGYLIAKEVYDHNRAYGTSLLSGAKVAVEWGFPEEDIFPDDERFWGEPDKYFDINRWTHDVRESAAIHRKRAYVRVGGLDFGNITPEEIKEAIYQRKGVVIALRGNNEFLGAGTGFVKSPSVLDSRIWYHAIVLKGWKLFNGILHFKMANWWAQDGAFNGNGFGWLKFNEWQPHIWGGFTTVDALNDEFVKKTQMAKLYRSLLDHNEIYALNEGFRSHVANAFTLREGAKIKYWLWKEGEEIPVATDGIWNATVEMSETVHSPQD
;
A
#
# COMPACT_ATOMS: atom_id res chain seq x y z
N MET A 1 4.50 -14.97 30.86
CA MET A 1 5.33 -15.73 29.89
C MET A 1 4.42 -16.58 29.02
N ALA A 2 4.02 -16.08 27.86
CA ALA A 2 3.21 -16.82 26.91
C ALA A 2 4.05 -17.92 26.26
N LYS A 3 3.56 -19.15 26.26
CA LYS A 3 4.20 -20.28 25.59
C LYS A 3 4.14 -20.06 24.09
N LYS A 4 5.29 -19.70 23.45
CA LYS A 4 5.43 -19.72 22.01
C LYS A 4 5.02 -21.10 21.49
N LYS A 5 3.91 -21.18 20.73
CA LYS A 5 3.54 -22.38 19.99
C LYS A 5 4.63 -22.63 18.96
N LYS A 6 5.43 -23.70 19.12
CA LYS A 6 6.34 -24.17 18.07
C LYS A 6 5.49 -24.52 16.85
N LEU A 7 5.67 -23.83 15.74
CA LEU A 7 5.24 -24.33 14.45
C LEU A 7 5.88 -25.71 14.24
N SER A 8 5.09 -26.65 13.76
CA SER A 8 5.54 -28.00 13.50
C SER A 8 6.65 -27.98 12.45
N SER A 9 7.70 -28.75 12.67
CA SER A 9 8.88 -28.87 11.83
C SER A 9 8.66 -29.60 10.49
N GLN A 10 7.45 -29.59 9.96
CA GLN A 10 7.09 -30.11 8.65
C GLN A 10 6.34 -29.02 7.88
N GLY A 11 7.09 -28.31 7.05
CA GLY A 11 6.76 -27.63 5.81
C GLY A 11 5.31 -27.29 5.49
N GLU A 12 4.51 -26.80 6.45
CA GLU A 12 3.26 -26.15 6.11
C GLU A 12 3.59 -24.84 5.41
N ILE A 13 3.09 -24.71 4.18
CA ILE A 13 3.20 -23.48 3.41
C ILE A 13 2.59 -22.37 4.25
N PRO A 14 3.36 -21.29 4.58
CA PRO A 14 2.79 -20.15 5.25
C PRO A 14 1.60 -19.65 4.45
N SER A 15 0.58 -19.22 5.14
CA SER A 15 -0.65 -18.77 4.52
C SER A 15 -0.37 -17.65 3.52
N THR A 16 -0.67 -17.91 2.27
CA THR A 16 -0.52 -17.00 1.16
C THR A 16 -1.77 -16.13 1.09
N GLY A 17 -1.62 -14.82 0.91
CA GLY A 17 -2.77 -13.93 1.06
C GLY A 17 -2.98 -12.97 -0.11
N TRP A 18 -2.25 -13.14 -1.23
CA TRP A 18 -2.50 -12.33 -2.42
C TRP A 18 -3.48 -13.01 -3.36
N VAL A 19 -4.46 -12.23 -3.84
CA VAL A 19 -5.46 -12.64 -4.83
C VAL A 19 -5.32 -11.74 -6.07
N PRO A 20 -5.17 -12.30 -7.30
CA PRO A 20 -5.17 -11.50 -8.51
C PRO A 20 -6.47 -10.69 -8.65
N HIS A 21 -6.36 -9.44 -9.09
CA HIS A 21 -7.51 -8.60 -9.43
C HIS A 21 -7.55 -8.35 -10.94
N ILE A 22 -8.72 -7.97 -11.43
CA ILE A 22 -8.89 -7.55 -12.82
C ILE A 22 -8.22 -6.17 -12.97
N PRO A 23 -7.32 -5.98 -13.96
CA PRO A 23 -6.71 -4.68 -14.23
C PRO A 23 -7.78 -3.62 -14.45
N ASP A 24 -7.64 -2.47 -13.78
CA ASP A 24 -8.47 -1.30 -14.02
C ASP A 24 -7.78 -0.41 -15.05
N SER A 25 -8.49 -0.05 -16.11
CA SER A 25 -7.94 0.85 -17.15
C SER A 25 -7.65 2.27 -16.65
N ARG A 26 -8.11 2.60 -15.45
CA ARG A 26 -7.85 3.88 -14.77
C ARG A 26 -6.58 3.83 -13.92
N ASP A 27 -5.96 2.65 -13.74
CA ASP A 27 -4.71 2.52 -13.01
C ASP A 27 -3.59 3.20 -13.79
N VAL A 28 -3.14 4.33 -13.29
CA VAL A 28 -2.03 5.08 -13.86
C VAL A 28 -0.73 4.32 -13.61
N THR A 29 0.07 4.15 -14.65
CA THR A 29 1.38 3.51 -14.49
C THR A 29 2.41 4.49 -13.91
N PHE A 30 3.43 3.95 -13.25
CA PHE A 30 4.52 4.75 -12.68
C PHE A 30 5.21 5.60 -13.78
N ALA A 31 5.45 5.02 -14.95
CA ALA A 31 6.07 5.71 -16.08
C ALA A 31 5.23 6.85 -16.65
N GLU A 32 3.88 6.77 -16.55
CA GLU A 32 2.98 7.87 -16.96
C GLU A 32 2.89 8.96 -15.88
N ALA A 33 2.92 8.57 -14.60
CA ALA A 33 2.73 9.48 -13.47
C ALA A 33 4.01 10.19 -13.04
N VAL A 34 5.17 9.53 -13.17
CA VAL A 34 6.42 9.95 -12.56
C VAL A 34 7.54 9.97 -13.60
N PRO A 35 8.19 11.12 -13.84
CA PRO A 35 9.34 11.17 -14.71
C PRO A 35 10.47 10.28 -14.19
N PHE A 36 11.06 9.47 -15.05
CA PHE A 36 12.26 8.71 -14.72
C PHE A 36 13.46 9.65 -14.59
N LEU A 37 14.25 9.46 -13.54
CA LEU A 37 15.43 10.27 -13.28
C LEU A 37 16.59 9.88 -14.21
N GLY A 38 16.63 8.62 -14.66
CA GLY A 38 17.62 8.09 -15.59
C GLY A 38 18.96 7.72 -14.95
N ASP A 39 19.56 8.62 -14.20
CA ASP A 39 20.86 8.41 -13.54
C ASP A 39 20.68 7.93 -12.11
N LEU A 40 20.36 6.64 -11.94
CA LEU A 40 20.26 6.01 -10.63
C LEU A 40 21.63 5.46 -10.17
N PRO A 41 21.90 5.42 -8.84
CA PRO A 41 23.13 4.83 -8.33
C PRO A 41 23.23 3.33 -8.68
N GLU A 42 24.46 2.79 -8.70
CA GLU A 42 24.69 1.36 -8.99
C GLU A 42 24.01 0.45 -7.94
N GLU A 43 23.98 0.90 -6.69
CA GLU A 43 23.30 0.23 -5.58
C GLU A 43 22.52 1.25 -4.75
N TYR A 44 21.41 0.82 -4.19
CA TYR A 44 20.60 1.62 -3.28
C TYR A 44 19.83 0.71 -2.32
N ASP A 45 19.70 1.13 -1.08
CA ASP A 45 18.89 0.44 -0.08
C ASP A 45 18.23 1.47 0.82
N THR A 46 16.99 1.24 1.14
CA THR A 46 16.26 2.04 2.13
C THR A 46 16.51 1.49 3.53
N GLN A 47 16.12 2.26 4.56
CA GLN A 47 16.27 1.85 5.95
C GLN A 47 15.68 0.47 6.22
N ASP A 48 16.38 -0.37 6.96
CA ASP A 48 15.87 -1.66 7.43
C ASP A 48 15.01 -1.46 8.69
N LEU A 49 13.72 -1.17 8.50
CA LEU A 49 12.73 -1.23 9.57
C LEU A 49 12.35 -2.69 9.81
N VAL A 50 12.24 -3.11 11.06
CA VAL A 50 11.93 -4.52 11.36
C VAL A 50 10.53 -4.87 10.82
N PRO A 51 10.40 -5.85 9.90
CA PRO A 51 9.10 -6.26 9.40
C PRO A 51 8.24 -6.92 10.48
N ASP A 52 6.94 -6.67 10.45
CA ASP A 52 6.00 -7.33 11.32
C ASP A 52 5.76 -8.79 10.87
N TYR A 53 5.07 -9.56 11.70
CA TYR A 53 4.85 -10.99 11.42
C TYR A 53 3.39 -11.25 11.04
N GLN A 54 3.19 -11.90 9.90
CA GLN A 54 1.87 -12.16 9.32
C GLN A 54 1.00 -13.13 10.11
N ASN A 55 1.54 -13.90 11.05
CA ASN A 55 0.84 -14.80 11.99
C ASN A 55 -0.05 -15.88 11.34
N GLY A 56 0.27 -16.30 10.12
CA GLY A 56 -0.53 -17.31 9.43
C GLY A 56 -1.87 -16.82 8.86
N ILE A 57 -2.14 -15.52 8.91
CA ILE A 57 -3.33 -14.87 8.34
C ILE A 57 -3.03 -14.41 6.92
N GLY A 58 -4.03 -14.39 6.03
CA GLY A 58 -3.90 -14.00 4.62
C GLY A 58 -3.68 -12.50 4.37
N LYS A 59 -2.98 -11.79 5.24
CA LYS A 59 -2.82 -10.33 5.23
C LYS A 59 -1.52 -9.82 4.57
N CYS A 60 -0.77 -10.66 3.85
CA CYS A 60 0.54 -10.27 3.28
C CYS A 60 0.49 -8.98 2.43
N VAL A 61 -0.60 -8.72 1.74
CA VAL A 61 -0.80 -7.49 0.98
C VAL A 61 -0.79 -6.28 1.93
N LEU A 62 -1.53 -6.35 3.03
CA LEU A 62 -1.62 -5.23 3.97
C LEU A 62 -0.34 -5.07 4.80
N GLU A 63 0.36 -6.17 5.13
CA GLU A 63 1.73 -6.11 5.67
C GLU A 63 2.66 -5.35 4.74
N SER A 64 2.55 -5.59 3.43
CA SER A 64 3.36 -4.90 2.44
C SER A 64 3.05 -3.40 2.40
N TYR A 65 1.78 -3.02 2.41
CA TYR A 65 1.40 -1.60 2.36
C TYR A 65 1.63 -0.86 3.67
N SER A 66 1.38 -1.48 4.83
CA SER A 66 1.69 -0.89 6.13
C SER A 66 3.20 -0.66 6.27
N TYR A 67 4.01 -1.64 5.86
CA TYR A 67 5.47 -1.51 5.85
C TYR A 67 5.95 -0.40 4.90
N LEU A 68 5.43 -0.33 3.68
CA LEU A 68 5.79 0.72 2.73
C LEU A 68 5.37 2.10 3.26
N SER A 69 4.18 2.22 3.83
CA SER A 69 3.70 3.45 4.46
C SER A 69 4.61 3.89 5.61
N ARG A 70 4.92 2.98 6.54
CA ARG A 70 5.84 3.18 7.65
C ARG A 70 7.23 3.61 7.19
N LEU A 71 7.74 3.00 6.12
CA LEU A 71 9.04 3.33 5.55
C LEU A 71 9.04 4.76 4.94
N GLN A 72 7.99 5.16 4.25
CA GLN A 72 7.82 6.50 3.71
C GLN A 72 7.75 7.54 4.84
N ASP A 73 6.92 7.29 5.86
CA ASP A 73 6.79 8.16 7.03
C ASP A 73 8.12 8.31 7.78
N TYR A 74 8.91 7.23 7.91
CA TYR A 74 10.26 7.28 8.48
C TYR A 74 11.17 8.25 7.72
N TYR A 75 11.12 8.26 6.39
CA TYR A 75 11.92 9.18 5.59
C TYR A 75 11.46 10.64 5.69
N GLU A 76 10.21 10.86 6.09
CA GLU A 76 9.66 12.20 6.30
C GLU A 76 9.92 12.74 7.70
N THR A 77 9.75 11.90 8.71
CA THR A 77 9.75 12.30 10.12
C THR A 77 11.01 11.93 10.88
N GLY A 78 11.73 10.90 10.43
CA GLY A 78 12.84 10.26 11.14
C GLY A 78 12.38 9.33 12.27
N GLU A 79 11.07 9.14 12.47
CA GLU A 79 10.50 8.29 13.50
C GLU A 79 10.03 6.95 12.92
N ASP A 80 10.38 5.85 13.59
CA ASP A 80 9.91 4.51 13.25
C ASP A 80 8.68 4.16 14.09
N LYS A 81 7.50 4.23 13.48
CA LYS A 81 6.23 3.90 14.10
C LYS A 81 5.58 2.73 13.38
N ALA A 82 5.43 1.61 14.09
CA ALA A 82 4.74 0.44 13.57
C ALA A 82 3.28 0.76 13.21
N GLN A 83 2.84 0.30 12.05
CA GLN A 83 1.50 0.54 11.51
C GLN A 83 0.75 -0.77 11.36
N SER A 84 -0.51 -0.82 11.81
CA SER A 84 -1.30 -2.04 11.89
C SER A 84 -1.77 -2.55 10.51
N ALA A 85 -1.19 -3.66 10.07
CA ALA A 85 -1.67 -4.40 8.91
C ALA A 85 -3.04 -5.07 9.16
N ASP A 86 -3.36 -5.42 10.42
CA ASP A 86 -4.65 -6.00 10.80
C ASP A 86 -5.81 -5.02 10.61
N ALA A 87 -5.60 -3.77 10.97
CA ALA A 87 -6.56 -2.71 10.70
C ALA A 87 -6.81 -2.55 9.21
N GLY A 88 -5.74 -2.52 8.41
CA GLY A 88 -5.83 -2.47 6.95
C GLY A 88 -6.56 -3.70 6.38
N TYR A 89 -6.30 -4.91 6.91
CA TYR A 89 -6.95 -6.13 6.44
C TYR A 89 -8.45 -6.16 6.76
N LEU A 90 -8.85 -5.68 7.93
CA LEU A 90 -10.26 -5.47 8.27
C LEU A 90 -10.95 -4.61 7.19
N ILE A 91 -10.40 -3.44 6.87
CA ILE A 91 -10.97 -2.54 5.87
C ILE A 91 -10.96 -3.18 4.46
N ALA A 92 -9.87 -3.80 4.05
CA ALA A 92 -9.80 -4.48 2.76
C ALA A 92 -10.93 -5.50 2.58
N LYS A 93 -11.22 -6.28 3.61
CA LYS A 93 -12.24 -7.34 3.55
C LYS A 93 -13.66 -6.82 3.64
N GLU A 94 -13.94 -5.87 4.51
CA GLU A 94 -15.30 -5.37 4.76
C GLU A 94 -15.72 -4.31 3.72
N VAL A 95 -14.77 -3.48 3.24
CA VAL A 95 -15.10 -2.33 2.37
C VAL A 95 -14.87 -2.63 0.88
N TYR A 96 -13.79 -3.34 0.52
CA TYR A 96 -13.43 -3.52 -0.89
C TYR A 96 -13.71 -4.92 -1.42
N ASP A 97 -13.36 -5.94 -0.66
CA ASP A 97 -13.55 -7.33 -1.11
C ASP A 97 -14.97 -7.83 -0.88
N HIS A 98 -15.70 -7.28 0.10
CA HIS A 98 -17.04 -7.69 0.54
C HIS A 98 -17.16 -9.19 0.80
N ASN A 99 -16.08 -9.81 1.26
CA ASN A 99 -16.03 -11.23 1.60
C ASN A 99 -14.95 -11.50 2.63
N ARG A 100 -15.07 -12.59 3.36
CA ARG A 100 -14.10 -13.05 4.36
C ARG A 100 -13.23 -14.21 3.86
N ALA A 101 -13.16 -14.39 2.55
CA ALA A 101 -12.26 -15.36 1.95
C ALA A 101 -10.80 -14.97 2.24
N TYR A 102 -9.94 -15.96 2.27
CA TYR A 102 -8.54 -15.80 2.59
C TYR A 102 -7.82 -14.93 1.54
N GLY A 103 -7.03 -13.96 2.00
CA GLY A 103 -6.27 -13.06 1.14
C GLY A 103 -7.04 -11.87 0.60
N THR A 104 -6.32 -10.99 -0.08
CA THR A 104 -6.86 -9.78 -0.74
C THR A 104 -6.01 -9.38 -1.95
N SER A 105 -6.47 -8.41 -2.74
CA SER A 105 -5.74 -7.93 -3.92
C SER A 105 -4.76 -6.81 -3.59
N LEU A 106 -3.73 -6.61 -4.45
CA LEU A 106 -2.86 -5.44 -4.33
C LEU A 106 -3.66 -4.13 -4.45
N LEU A 107 -4.67 -4.11 -5.31
CA LEU A 107 -5.52 -2.93 -5.51
C LEU A 107 -6.32 -2.58 -4.25
N SER A 108 -6.92 -3.59 -3.58
CA SER A 108 -7.61 -3.36 -2.29
C SER A 108 -6.65 -2.79 -1.25
N GLY A 109 -5.42 -3.32 -1.15
CA GLY A 109 -4.40 -2.78 -0.25
C GLY A 109 -3.98 -1.35 -0.59
N ALA A 110 -3.81 -1.03 -1.88
CA ALA A 110 -3.50 0.32 -2.35
C ALA A 110 -4.62 1.32 -1.98
N LYS A 111 -5.87 0.94 -2.17
CA LYS A 111 -7.03 1.74 -1.76
C LYS A 111 -7.09 1.96 -0.26
N VAL A 112 -6.80 0.94 0.54
CA VAL A 112 -6.69 1.09 2.00
C VAL A 112 -5.64 2.15 2.35
N ALA A 113 -4.44 2.06 1.77
CA ALA A 113 -3.36 3.01 2.04
C ALA A 113 -3.76 4.47 1.69
N VAL A 114 -4.54 4.67 0.63
CA VAL A 114 -4.91 6.01 0.13
C VAL A 114 -6.17 6.54 0.81
N GLU A 115 -7.20 5.72 0.97
CA GLU A 115 -8.52 6.19 1.41
C GLU A 115 -8.67 6.12 2.94
N TRP A 116 -7.98 5.19 3.60
CA TRP A 116 -8.12 4.93 5.04
C TRP A 116 -6.83 5.20 5.82
N GLY A 117 -5.68 4.78 5.29
CA GLY A 117 -4.41 4.75 6.01
C GLY A 117 -4.29 3.55 6.94
N PHE A 118 -3.19 3.51 7.67
CA PHE A 118 -2.88 2.46 8.67
C PHE A 118 -2.71 3.11 10.02
N PRO A 119 -3.52 2.79 11.04
CA PRO A 119 -3.31 3.32 12.38
C PRO A 119 -2.01 2.78 12.98
N GLU A 120 -1.44 3.49 13.94
CA GLU A 120 -0.31 2.98 14.74
C GLU A 120 -0.71 1.67 15.43
N GLU A 121 0.22 0.73 15.56
CA GLU A 121 -0.06 -0.61 16.06
C GLU A 121 -0.46 -0.64 17.54
N ASP A 122 -0.03 0.32 18.34
CA ASP A 122 -0.48 0.47 19.73
C ASP A 122 -1.95 0.91 19.85
N ILE A 123 -2.49 1.57 18.82
CA ILE A 123 -3.91 1.97 18.75
C ILE A 123 -4.79 0.83 18.21
N PHE A 124 -4.30 0.05 17.26
CA PHE A 124 -4.98 -1.12 16.73
C PHE A 124 -4.03 -2.33 16.72
N PRO A 125 -3.77 -2.94 17.87
CA PRO A 125 -2.82 -4.05 17.94
C PRO A 125 -3.32 -5.31 17.25
N ASP A 126 -2.38 -6.13 16.76
CA ASP A 126 -2.66 -7.50 16.36
C ASP A 126 -3.11 -8.30 17.59
N ASP A 127 -4.35 -8.73 17.58
CA ASP A 127 -4.96 -9.41 18.72
C ASP A 127 -5.14 -10.91 18.43
N GLU A 128 -4.18 -11.69 18.89
CA GLU A 128 -4.20 -13.16 18.79
C GLU A 128 -5.51 -13.81 19.25
N ARG A 129 -6.26 -13.15 20.14
CA ARG A 129 -7.54 -13.64 20.63
C ARG A 129 -8.59 -13.77 19.55
N PHE A 130 -8.45 -13.02 18.46
CA PHE A 130 -9.41 -13.01 17.37
C PHE A 130 -9.03 -13.91 16.19
N TRP A 131 -7.83 -14.50 16.17
CA TRP A 131 -7.36 -15.30 15.04
C TRP A 131 -8.17 -16.58 14.75
N GLY A 132 -8.97 -17.05 15.62
CA GLY A 132 -9.91 -18.16 15.41
C GLY A 132 -11.38 -17.74 15.34
N GLU A 133 -11.66 -16.43 15.40
CA GLU A 133 -12.99 -15.86 15.50
C GLU A 133 -13.23 -14.82 14.40
N PRO A 134 -13.52 -15.23 13.15
CA PRO A 134 -13.64 -14.31 12.00
C PRO A 134 -14.64 -13.17 12.23
N ASP A 135 -15.74 -13.42 12.92
CA ASP A 135 -16.76 -12.41 13.19
C ASP A 135 -16.26 -11.28 14.12
N LYS A 136 -15.36 -11.61 15.04
CA LYS A 136 -14.73 -10.62 15.91
C LYS A 136 -13.55 -9.94 15.21
N TYR A 137 -12.78 -10.71 14.43
CA TYR A 137 -11.63 -10.20 13.72
C TYR A 137 -12.05 -9.15 12.68
N PHE A 138 -13.11 -9.43 11.91
CA PHE A 138 -13.66 -8.55 10.88
C PHE A 138 -14.82 -7.67 11.37
N ASP A 139 -14.95 -7.40 12.67
CA ASP A 139 -15.95 -6.47 13.19
C ASP A 139 -15.55 -5.02 12.88
N ILE A 140 -16.26 -4.39 11.95
CA ILE A 140 -16.01 -3.00 11.53
C ILE A 140 -16.15 -1.98 12.67
N ASN A 141 -16.87 -2.31 13.75
CA ASN A 141 -16.97 -1.45 14.92
C ASN A 141 -15.63 -1.30 15.69
N ARG A 142 -14.66 -2.16 15.41
CA ARG A 142 -13.27 -1.97 15.89
C ARG A 142 -12.59 -0.74 15.27
N TRP A 143 -13.08 -0.26 14.13
CA TRP A 143 -12.61 0.96 13.48
C TRP A 143 -13.21 2.18 14.17
N THR A 144 -12.79 2.44 15.41
CA THR A 144 -13.27 3.52 16.27
C THR A 144 -12.80 4.90 15.80
N HIS A 145 -13.24 5.95 16.47
CA HIS A 145 -12.78 7.32 16.17
C HIS A 145 -11.25 7.46 16.33
N ASP A 146 -10.69 6.96 17.43
CA ASP A 146 -9.24 7.05 17.70
C ASP A 146 -8.42 6.30 16.65
N VAL A 147 -8.91 5.14 16.20
CA VAL A 147 -8.30 4.37 15.11
C VAL A 147 -8.29 5.17 13.80
N ARG A 148 -9.39 5.87 13.50
CA ARG A 148 -9.51 6.73 12.31
C ARG A 148 -8.56 7.92 12.36
N GLU A 149 -8.46 8.59 13.50
CA GLU A 149 -7.55 9.72 13.68
C GLU A 149 -6.09 9.28 13.50
N SER A 150 -5.70 8.16 14.13
CA SER A 150 -4.36 7.59 13.96
C SER A 150 -4.09 7.21 12.50
N ALA A 151 -5.00 6.48 11.86
CA ALA A 151 -4.85 6.06 10.46
C ALA A 151 -4.75 7.24 9.48
N ALA A 152 -5.51 8.32 9.72
CA ALA A 152 -5.53 9.49 8.85
C ALA A 152 -4.18 10.20 8.76
N ILE A 153 -3.33 10.09 9.78
CA ILE A 153 -1.97 10.65 9.79
C ILE A 153 -1.09 9.94 8.76
N HIS A 154 -1.30 8.65 8.55
CA HIS A 154 -0.51 7.77 7.70
C HIS A 154 -1.13 7.52 6.32
N ARG A 155 -2.19 8.26 5.96
CA ARG A 155 -2.83 8.13 4.64
C ARG A 155 -1.88 8.59 3.53
N LYS A 156 -1.82 7.78 2.49
CA LYS A 156 -1.11 8.14 1.28
C LYS A 156 -2.04 8.90 0.32
N ARG A 157 -1.45 9.72 -0.53
CA ARG A 157 -2.22 10.59 -1.43
C ARG A 157 -2.72 9.87 -2.67
N ALA A 158 -1.89 8.99 -3.20
CA ALA A 158 -2.20 8.23 -4.40
C ALA A 158 -1.43 6.91 -4.41
N TYR A 159 -1.82 6.04 -5.31
CA TYR A 159 -1.05 4.87 -5.69
C TYR A 159 -0.80 4.89 -7.20
N VAL A 160 0.30 4.31 -7.63
CA VAL A 160 0.64 4.14 -9.04
C VAL A 160 1.11 2.72 -9.29
N ARG A 161 0.74 2.17 -10.44
CA ARG A 161 1.10 0.83 -10.84
C ARG A 161 2.54 0.77 -11.36
N VAL A 162 3.29 -0.25 -10.95
CA VAL A 162 4.66 -0.52 -11.39
C VAL A 162 4.65 -1.82 -12.20
N GLY A 163 5.01 -1.74 -13.46
CA GLY A 163 4.93 -2.86 -14.41
C GLY A 163 3.52 -3.17 -14.91
N GLY A 164 3.39 -4.25 -15.67
CA GLY A 164 2.11 -4.81 -16.11
C GLY A 164 1.42 -5.59 -15.00
N LEU A 165 0.16 -5.98 -15.23
CA LEU A 165 -0.62 -6.83 -14.32
C LEU A 165 -0.70 -8.27 -14.86
N ASP A 166 0.46 -8.81 -15.21
CA ASP A 166 0.67 -10.18 -15.66
C ASP A 166 2.10 -10.63 -15.33
N PHE A 167 2.31 -11.93 -15.20
CA PHE A 167 3.60 -12.46 -14.80
C PHE A 167 4.70 -12.14 -15.82
N GLY A 168 5.81 -11.60 -15.33
CA GLY A 168 7.00 -11.28 -16.12
C GLY A 168 6.98 -9.91 -16.80
N ASN A 169 5.88 -9.17 -16.71
CA ASN A 169 5.73 -7.85 -17.34
C ASN A 169 6.10 -6.70 -16.40
N ILE A 170 7.34 -6.70 -15.94
CA ILE A 170 7.92 -5.65 -15.10
C ILE A 170 9.40 -5.50 -15.45
N THR A 171 9.88 -4.27 -15.52
CA THR A 171 11.28 -3.96 -15.83
C THR A 171 12.07 -3.62 -14.57
N PRO A 172 13.38 -3.88 -14.55
CA PRO A 172 14.22 -3.51 -13.41
C PRO A 172 14.33 -1.98 -13.25
N GLU A 173 14.23 -1.23 -14.35
CA GLU A 173 14.25 0.23 -14.35
C GLU A 173 13.04 0.80 -13.63
N GLU A 174 11.82 0.32 -13.92
CA GLU A 174 10.61 0.74 -13.21
C GLU A 174 10.68 0.44 -11.72
N ILE A 175 11.19 -0.75 -11.35
CA ILE A 175 11.36 -1.12 -9.94
C ILE A 175 12.36 -0.19 -9.25
N LYS A 176 13.53 0.06 -9.87
CA LYS A 176 14.57 0.93 -9.31
C LYS A 176 14.07 2.36 -9.12
N GLU A 177 13.39 2.91 -10.13
CA GLU A 177 12.82 4.25 -10.07
C GLU A 177 11.77 4.35 -8.95
N ALA A 178 10.87 3.36 -8.84
CA ALA A 178 9.88 3.32 -7.77
C ALA A 178 10.53 3.24 -6.38
N ILE A 179 11.54 2.39 -6.19
CA ILE A 179 12.27 2.28 -4.92
C ILE A 179 12.98 3.61 -4.60
N TYR A 180 13.68 4.19 -5.55
CA TYR A 180 14.47 5.39 -5.32
C TYR A 180 13.60 6.59 -4.97
N GLN A 181 12.56 6.80 -5.77
CA GLN A 181 11.68 7.95 -5.64
C GLN A 181 10.61 7.78 -4.55
N ARG A 182 10.14 6.54 -4.28
CA ARG A 182 9.03 6.25 -3.38
C ARG A 182 9.38 5.32 -2.22
N LYS A 183 10.66 5.01 -2.02
CA LYS A 183 11.22 4.20 -0.95
C LYS A 183 10.91 2.70 -1.02
N GLY A 184 10.05 2.28 -1.94
CA GLY A 184 9.72 0.87 -2.15
C GLY A 184 8.61 0.65 -3.14
N VAL A 185 8.41 -0.61 -3.48
CA VAL A 185 7.30 -1.08 -4.31
C VAL A 185 6.73 -2.37 -3.72
N VAL A 186 5.42 -2.40 -3.53
CA VAL A 186 4.69 -3.63 -3.18
C VAL A 186 4.53 -4.44 -4.44
N ILE A 187 5.05 -5.66 -4.45
CA ILE A 187 4.90 -6.59 -5.57
C ILE A 187 4.13 -7.83 -5.16
N ALA A 188 3.41 -8.41 -6.11
CA ALA A 188 2.87 -9.75 -6.00
C ALA A 188 3.75 -10.74 -6.75
N LEU A 189 4.00 -11.88 -6.13
CA LEU A 189 4.80 -12.95 -6.71
C LEU A 189 4.18 -14.33 -6.47
N ARG A 190 4.55 -15.27 -7.33
CA ARG A 190 4.33 -16.68 -7.07
C ARG A 190 5.63 -17.34 -6.62
N GLY A 191 5.55 -18.14 -5.57
CA GLY A 191 6.69 -18.84 -5.01
C GLY A 191 6.39 -20.33 -4.75
N ASN A 192 7.36 -21.02 -4.21
CA ASN A 192 7.26 -22.40 -3.75
C ASN A 192 8.06 -22.58 -2.45
N ASN A 193 8.19 -23.78 -1.96
CA ASN A 193 8.90 -24.08 -0.71
C ASN A 193 10.40 -23.70 -0.73
N GLU A 194 11.00 -23.54 -1.91
CA GLU A 194 12.41 -23.09 -2.02
C GLU A 194 12.61 -21.66 -1.52
N PHE A 195 11.56 -20.83 -1.59
CA PHE A 195 11.54 -19.49 -1.02
C PHE A 195 11.83 -19.50 0.49
N LEU A 196 11.36 -20.51 1.21
CA LEU A 196 11.52 -20.66 2.65
C LEU A 196 12.97 -21.04 3.06
N GLY A 197 13.74 -21.59 2.12
CA GLY A 197 15.12 -22.03 2.35
C GLY A 197 16.18 -20.93 2.35
N ALA A 198 15.79 -19.66 2.46
CA ALA A 198 16.68 -18.49 2.32
C ALA A 198 17.56 -18.22 3.55
N GLY A 199 18.12 -19.25 4.18
CA GLY A 199 19.02 -19.11 5.34
C GLY A 199 20.28 -18.27 5.08
N THR A 200 20.65 -18.06 3.81
CA THR A 200 21.77 -17.19 3.38
C THR A 200 21.34 -15.77 3.00
N GLY A 201 20.05 -15.45 3.10
CA GLY A 201 19.48 -14.20 2.62
C GLY A 201 19.25 -14.13 1.10
N PHE A 202 19.74 -15.10 0.31
CA PHE A 202 19.42 -15.21 -1.11
C PHE A 202 18.25 -16.14 -1.32
N VAL A 203 17.19 -15.62 -1.93
CA VAL A 203 15.89 -16.31 -2.10
C VAL A 203 15.85 -16.98 -3.46
N LYS A 204 15.65 -18.29 -3.47
CA LYS A 204 15.55 -19.06 -4.71
C LYS A 204 14.21 -18.85 -5.39
N SER A 205 14.26 -18.66 -6.71
CA SER A 205 13.05 -18.64 -7.54
C SER A 205 12.42 -20.04 -7.66
N PRO A 206 11.10 -20.11 -7.88
CA PRO A 206 10.44 -21.41 -8.10
C PRO A 206 11.00 -22.11 -9.32
N SER A 207 11.26 -23.43 -9.22
CA SER A 207 11.52 -24.21 -10.40
C SER A 207 10.23 -24.39 -11.21
N VAL A 208 10.33 -24.40 -12.55
CA VAL A 208 9.17 -24.54 -13.47
C VAL A 208 8.41 -25.86 -13.27
N LEU A 209 9.00 -26.82 -12.56
CA LEU A 209 8.46 -28.17 -12.35
C LEU A 209 7.79 -28.35 -10.98
N ASP A 210 7.74 -27.32 -10.13
CA ASP A 210 7.13 -27.44 -8.81
C ASP A 210 5.61 -27.23 -8.89
N SER A 211 4.85 -28.27 -8.52
CA SER A 211 3.39 -28.22 -8.50
C SER A 211 2.77 -27.50 -7.29
N ARG A 212 3.61 -27.04 -6.35
CA ARG A 212 3.18 -26.38 -5.10
C ARG A 212 3.42 -24.89 -5.16
N ILE A 213 2.82 -24.24 -6.15
CA ILE A 213 2.90 -22.78 -6.28
C ILE A 213 1.92 -22.12 -5.31
N TRP A 214 2.40 -21.13 -4.60
CA TRP A 214 1.60 -20.23 -3.78
C TRP A 214 1.82 -18.77 -4.20
N TYR A 215 0.94 -17.90 -3.76
CA TYR A 215 0.93 -16.47 -4.10
C TYR A 215 1.17 -15.61 -2.87
N HIS A 216 2.03 -14.61 -2.99
CA HIS A 216 2.45 -13.77 -1.87
C HIS A 216 2.69 -12.33 -2.29
N ALA A 217 2.61 -11.39 -1.33
CA ALA A 217 2.97 -10.00 -1.52
C ALA A 217 4.12 -9.62 -0.58
N ILE A 218 5.08 -8.88 -1.10
CA ILE A 218 6.27 -8.39 -0.40
C ILE A 218 6.58 -6.95 -0.83
N VAL A 219 7.53 -6.30 -0.15
CA VAL A 219 8.07 -5.00 -0.57
C VAL A 219 9.48 -5.18 -1.12
N LEU A 220 9.73 -4.67 -2.33
CA LEU A 220 11.10 -4.44 -2.80
C LEU A 220 11.54 -3.03 -2.35
N LYS A 221 12.72 -2.93 -1.74
CA LYS A 221 13.18 -1.73 -1.05
C LYS A 221 14.62 -1.31 -1.35
N GLY A 222 15.33 -2.10 -2.15
CA GLY A 222 16.72 -1.82 -2.51
C GLY A 222 17.17 -2.67 -3.68
N TRP A 223 18.34 -2.37 -4.22
CA TRP A 223 18.99 -3.17 -5.26
C TRP A 223 20.51 -3.10 -5.14
N LYS A 224 21.16 -4.16 -5.62
CA LYS A 224 22.61 -4.28 -5.68
C LYS A 224 23.04 -5.27 -6.75
N LEU A 225 24.24 -5.08 -7.28
CA LEU A 225 24.90 -6.04 -8.14
C LEU A 225 25.77 -7.00 -7.30
N PHE A 226 25.44 -8.29 -7.31
CA PHE A 226 26.32 -9.32 -6.78
C PHE A 226 26.98 -10.06 -7.95
N ASN A 227 28.29 -9.95 -8.07
CA ASN A 227 29.06 -10.49 -9.20
C ASN A 227 28.51 -10.06 -10.58
N GLY A 228 28.13 -8.78 -10.71
CA GLY A 228 27.56 -8.23 -11.93
C GLY A 228 26.09 -8.60 -12.22
N ILE A 229 25.43 -9.32 -11.31
CA ILE A 229 24.04 -9.75 -11.45
C ILE A 229 23.14 -8.93 -10.55
N LEU A 230 22.09 -8.35 -11.12
CA LEU A 230 21.14 -7.53 -10.39
C LEU A 230 20.28 -8.36 -9.42
N HIS A 231 20.24 -7.91 -8.19
CA HIS A 231 19.37 -8.41 -7.14
C HIS A 231 18.57 -7.26 -6.55
N PHE A 232 17.31 -7.56 -6.18
CA PHE A 232 16.49 -6.66 -5.37
C PHE A 232 16.40 -7.16 -3.95
N LYS A 233 16.53 -6.23 -2.99
CA LYS A 233 16.28 -6.51 -1.57
C LYS A 233 14.80 -6.46 -1.30
N MET A 234 14.29 -7.45 -0.60
CA MET A 234 12.90 -7.52 -0.18
C MET A 234 12.77 -7.45 1.33
N ALA A 235 11.61 -6.94 1.80
CA ALA A 235 11.08 -7.17 3.14
C ALA A 235 9.94 -8.18 3.07
N ASN A 236 9.90 -9.11 4.05
CA ASN A 236 8.97 -10.24 4.12
C ASN A 236 8.47 -10.47 5.56
N TRP A 237 7.29 -11.00 5.71
CA TRP A 237 6.46 -11.10 6.91
C TRP A 237 6.55 -12.48 7.61
N TRP A 238 7.59 -13.28 7.32
CA TRP A 238 7.75 -14.66 7.83
C TRP A 238 9.06 -14.86 8.62
N ALA A 239 9.53 -13.82 9.31
CA ALA A 239 10.88 -13.77 9.89
C ALA A 239 11.08 -14.51 11.23
N GLN A 240 10.01 -15.01 11.88
CA GLN A 240 10.10 -15.46 13.28
C GLN A 240 10.93 -16.72 13.51
N ASP A 241 11.16 -17.57 12.51
CA ASP A 241 11.78 -18.89 12.69
C ASP A 241 13.20 -19.00 12.08
N GLY A 242 13.93 -17.88 11.99
CA GLY A 242 15.28 -17.87 11.42
C GLY A 242 15.33 -17.86 9.90
N ALA A 243 14.16 -17.84 9.22
CA ALA A 243 14.08 -17.57 7.79
C ALA A 243 14.61 -16.16 7.49
N PHE A 244 15.15 -15.98 6.29
CA PHE A 244 15.69 -14.68 5.86
C PHE A 244 16.69 -14.06 6.85
N ASN A 245 17.63 -14.87 7.35
CA ASN A 245 18.61 -14.50 8.38
C ASN A 245 17.99 -14.04 9.72
N GLY A 246 16.71 -14.36 9.98
CA GLY A 246 15.99 -13.99 11.20
C GLY A 246 15.58 -12.52 11.30
N ASN A 247 15.76 -11.73 10.23
CA ASN A 247 15.44 -10.30 10.20
C ASN A 247 14.36 -9.91 9.17
N GLY A 248 13.85 -10.87 8.40
CA GLY A 248 12.79 -10.63 7.41
C GLY A 248 13.27 -10.08 6.07
N PHE A 249 14.57 -9.95 5.84
CA PHE A 249 15.11 -9.43 4.58
C PHE A 249 15.75 -10.52 3.72
N GLY A 250 15.60 -10.40 2.41
CA GLY A 250 16.22 -11.32 1.45
C GLY A 250 16.55 -10.63 0.13
N TRP A 251 17.37 -11.30 -0.69
CA TRP A 251 17.77 -10.84 -2.01
C TRP A 251 17.20 -11.73 -3.09
N LEU A 252 16.45 -11.14 -4.00
CA LEU A 252 15.85 -11.78 -5.17
C LEU A 252 16.74 -11.50 -6.38
N LYS A 253 17.26 -12.54 -7.03
CA LYS A 253 17.98 -12.43 -8.30
C LYS A 253 16.99 -12.09 -9.41
N PHE A 254 17.06 -10.87 -9.96
CA PHE A 254 15.99 -10.35 -10.80
C PHE A 254 15.63 -11.22 -12.00
N ASN A 255 16.62 -11.62 -12.80
CA ASN A 255 16.39 -12.41 -14.01
C ASN A 255 15.76 -13.80 -13.76
N GLU A 256 15.92 -14.35 -12.55
CA GLU A 256 15.28 -15.61 -12.16
C GLU A 256 13.88 -15.37 -11.60
N TRP A 257 13.66 -14.24 -10.92
CA TRP A 257 12.38 -13.93 -10.30
C TRP A 257 11.40 -13.19 -11.20
N GLN A 258 11.88 -12.45 -12.21
CA GLN A 258 11.02 -11.68 -13.12
C GLN A 258 9.82 -12.48 -13.67
N PRO A 259 9.98 -13.73 -14.16
CA PRO A 259 8.86 -14.54 -14.66
C PRO A 259 7.82 -14.91 -13.60
N HIS A 260 8.13 -14.68 -12.34
CA HIS A 260 7.30 -15.01 -11.18
C HIS A 260 6.70 -13.78 -10.50
N ILE A 261 7.07 -12.59 -10.92
CA ILE A 261 6.48 -11.32 -10.45
C ILE A 261 5.29 -10.97 -11.34
N TRP A 262 4.13 -10.77 -10.73
CA TRP A 262 2.90 -10.42 -11.44
C TRP A 262 2.79 -8.93 -11.75
N GLY A 263 3.51 -8.09 -11.03
CA GLY A 263 3.47 -6.64 -11.08
C GLY A 263 3.38 -6.06 -9.67
N GLY A 264 3.22 -4.76 -9.56
CA GLY A 264 3.22 -4.10 -8.28
C GLY A 264 2.55 -2.74 -8.29
N PHE A 265 2.53 -2.14 -7.11
CA PHE A 265 2.13 -0.76 -6.89
C PHE A 265 3.07 -0.09 -5.91
N THR A 266 3.25 1.20 -6.06
CA THR A 266 3.84 2.04 -5.01
C THR A 266 2.86 3.14 -4.63
N THR A 267 3.04 3.69 -3.43
CA THR A 267 2.23 4.80 -2.94
C THR A 267 3.00 6.12 -3.05
N VAL A 268 2.25 7.19 -3.21
CA VAL A 268 2.77 8.56 -3.25
C VAL A 268 2.38 9.25 -1.96
N ASP A 269 3.36 9.72 -1.21
CA ASP A 269 3.12 10.53 -0.03
C ASP A 269 3.02 12.02 -0.34
N ALA A 270 2.36 12.75 0.56
CA ALA A 270 1.93 14.12 0.29
C ALA A 270 3.01 15.18 0.53
N LEU A 271 4.00 14.92 1.38
CA LEU A 271 4.73 16.03 2.00
C LEU A 271 6.00 16.49 1.28
N ASN A 272 6.69 15.64 0.55
CA ASN A 272 8.03 15.96 0.02
C ASN A 272 8.19 15.92 -1.50
N ASP A 273 7.11 15.79 -2.26
CA ASP A 273 7.21 15.59 -3.69
C ASP A 273 6.97 16.88 -4.50
N GLU A 274 7.92 17.25 -5.37
CA GLU A 274 7.66 18.31 -6.36
C GLU A 274 6.49 17.94 -7.31
N PHE A 275 6.25 16.65 -7.50
CA PHE A 275 5.07 16.14 -8.21
C PHE A 275 3.79 16.42 -7.42
N VAL A 276 3.81 16.25 -6.10
CA VAL A 276 2.70 16.61 -5.20
C VAL A 276 2.42 18.11 -5.21
N LYS A 277 3.43 18.94 -5.40
CA LYS A 277 3.21 20.38 -5.64
C LYS A 277 2.54 20.69 -6.98
N LYS A 278 2.63 19.76 -7.94
CA LYS A 278 1.97 19.85 -9.26
C LYS A 278 0.63 19.12 -9.34
N THR A 279 0.47 17.97 -8.66
CA THR A 279 -0.85 17.34 -8.46
C THR A 279 -1.58 18.14 -7.41
N GLN A 280 -2.39 19.05 -7.86
CA GLN A 280 -3.05 20.05 -7.05
C GLN A 280 -3.94 19.38 -6.01
N MET A 281 -3.78 19.77 -4.73
CA MET A 281 -4.85 19.60 -3.76
C MET A 281 -6.17 19.97 -4.41
N ALA A 282 -7.21 19.21 -4.16
CA ALA A 282 -8.51 19.53 -4.72
C ALA A 282 -8.86 21.00 -4.37
N LYS A 283 -9.24 21.77 -5.37
CA LYS A 283 -9.70 23.13 -5.16
C LYS A 283 -11.19 23.09 -4.88
N LEU A 284 -11.61 23.76 -3.83
CA LEU A 284 -13.02 23.89 -3.52
C LEU A 284 -13.65 25.00 -4.35
N TYR A 285 -14.81 24.70 -4.89
CA TYR A 285 -15.65 25.65 -5.61
C TYR A 285 -17.12 25.45 -5.24
N ARG A 286 -17.86 26.57 -5.18
CA ARG A 286 -19.32 26.48 -5.17
C ARG A 286 -19.82 26.12 -6.56
N SER A 287 -20.87 25.32 -6.62
CA SER A 287 -21.51 24.96 -7.88
C SER A 287 -21.92 26.22 -8.66
N LEU A 288 -21.68 26.19 -9.97
CA LEU A 288 -22.18 27.22 -10.88
C LEU A 288 -23.72 27.22 -10.97
N LEU A 289 -24.33 26.04 -10.79
CA LEU A 289 -25.78 25.84 -10.91
C LEU A 289 -26.51 26.09 -9.58
N ASP A 290 -25.91 25.68 -8.46
CA ASP A 290 -26.41 25.94 -7.11
C ASP A 290 -25.26 26.36 -6.20
N HIS A 291 -25.20 27.65 -5.87
CA HIS A 291 -24.14 28.22 -5.06
C HIS A 291 -24.09 27.72 -3.60
N ASN A 292 -25.08 26.93 -3.16
CA ASN A 292 -25.06 26.28 -1.85
C ASN A 292 -24.29 24.95 -1.86
N GLU A 293 -24.13 24.35 -3.02
CA GLU A 293 -23.37 23.12 -3.17
C GLU A 293 -21.89 23.42 -3.34
N ILE A 294 -21.04 22.63 -2.66
CA ILE A 294 -19.59 22.74 -2.73
C ILE A 294 -19.04 21.49 -3.41
N TYR A 295 -18.12 21.71 -4.33
CA TYR A 295 -17.42 20.64 -5.04
C TYR A 295 -15.91 20.75 -4.82
N ALA A 296 -15.29 19.61 -4.63
CA ALA A 296 -13.83 19.46 -4.70
C ALA A 296 -13.44 19.13 -6.14
N LEU A 297 -12.62 19.97 -6.77
CA LEU A 297 -12.14 19.80 -8.13
C LEU A 297 -10.70 19.33 -8.11
N ASN A 298 -10.43 18.20 -8.73
CA ASN A 298 -9.10 17.66 -8.90
C ASN A 298 -8.97 16.99 -10.26
N GLU A 299 -7.94 17.32 -11.02
CA GLU A 299 -7.54 16.67 -12.28
C GLU A 299 -8.68 16.46 -13.31
N GLY A 300 -9.54 17.45 -13.47
CA GLY A 300 -10.66 17.38 -14.43
C GLY A 300 -11.90 16.67 -13.91
N PHE A 301 -11.90 16.28 -12.63
CA PHE A 301 -13.08 15.70 -11.97
C PHE A 301 -13.60 16.65 -10.89
N ARG A 302 -14.89 16.58 -10.63
CA ARG A 302 -15.53 17.25 -9.50
C ARG A 302 -16.30 16.24 -8.66
N SER A 303 -16.16 16.33 -7.35
CA SER A 303 -16.88 15.50 -6.39
C SER A 303 -17.64 16.39 -5.42
N HIS A 304 -18.91 16.08 -5.19
CA HIS A 304 -19.75 16.83 -4.25
C HIS A 304 -19.23 16.67 -2.82
N VAL A 305 -19.13 17.78 -2.07
CA VAL A 305 -18.78 17.78 -0.65
C VAL A 305 -20.07 17.76 0.16
N ALA A 306 -20.41 16.63 0.78
CA ALA A 306 -21.71 16.33 1.34
C ALA A 306 -22.17 17.33 2.41
N ASN A 307 -21.27 17.81 3.27
CA ASN A 307 -21.66 18.68 4.38
C ASN A 307 -20.47 19.46 4.98
N ALA A 308 -20.77 20.36 5.91
CA ALA A 308 -19.77 21.20 6.57
C ALA A 308 -18.75 20.38 7.39
N PHE A 309 -19.13 19.22 7.90
CA PHE A 309 -18.22 18.33 8.62
C PHE A 309 -17.18 17.73 7.65
N THR A 310 -17.61 17.18 6.52
CA THR A 310 -16.72 16.68 5.46
C THR A 310 -15.76 17.77 4.98
N LEU A 311 -16.23 19.02 4.84
CA LEU A 311 -15.40 20.14 4.44
C LEU A 311 -14.25 20.38 5.44
N ARG A 312 -14.55 20.35 6.75
CA ARG A 312 -13.57 20.54 7.82
C ARG A 312 -12.59 19.37 7.90
N GLU A 313 -13.09 18.16 7.82
CA GLU A 313 -12.23 16.96 7.86
C GLU A 313 -11.30 16.89 6.65
N GLY A 314 -11.78 17.20 5.45
CA GLY A 314 -10.94 17.31 4.28
C GLY A 314 -9.82 18.34 4.40
N ALA A 315 -10.07 19.46 5.10
CA ALA A 315 -9.04 20.47 5.38
C ALA A 315 -8.02 19.99 6.43
N LYS A 316 -8.47 19.28 7.49
CA LYS A 316 -7.57 18.71 8.52
C LYS A 316 -6.59 17.70 7.93
N ILE A 317 -7.06 16.81 7.04
CA ILE A 317 -6.24 15.81 6.38
C ILE A 317 -5.54 16.33 5.12
N LYS A 318 -5.57 17.65 4.88
CA LYS A 318 -4.95 18.31 3.72
C LYS A 318 -5.43 17.80 2.34
N TYR A 319 -6.63 17.27 2.28
CA TYR A 319 -7.26 16.92 0.99
C TYR A 319 -7.52 18.17 0.15
N TRP A 320 -7.84 19.30 0.81
CA TRP A 320 -7.87 20.64 0.25
C TRP A 320 -7.35 21.68 1.25
N LEU A 321 -6.89 22.80 0.73
CA LEU A 321 -6.50 23.96 1.54
C LEU A 321 -7.73 24.85 1.74
N TRP A 322 -8.36 24.73 2.89
CA TRP A 322 -9.44 25.62 3.31
C TRP A 322 -9.35 25.87 4.81
N LYS A 323 -9.62 27.09 5.20
CA LYS A 323 -9.73 27.48 6.62
C LYS A 323 -11.17 27.82 6.93
N GLU A 324 -11.65 27.43 8.11
CA GLU A 324 -13.00 27.78 8.54
C GLU A 324 -13.22 29.30 8.51
N GLY A 325 -14.27 29.73 7.80
CA GLY A 325 -14.57 31.13 7.55
C GLY A 325 -13.96 31.73 6.29
N GLU A 326 -13.12 30.98 5.56
CA GLU A 326 -12.63 31.39 4.25
C GLU A 326 -13.73 31.24 3.18
N GLU A 327 -13.85 32.25 2.32
CA GLU A 327 -14.84 32.21 1.24
C GLU A 327 -14.44 31.20 0.17
N ILE A 328 -15.37 30.31 -0.22
CA ILE A 328 -15.19 29.36 -1.31
C ILE A 328 -15.71 30.02 -2.59
N PRO A 329 -14.87 30.19 -3.61
CA PRO A 329 -15.27 30.87 -4.84
C PRO A 329 -16.29 30.06 -5.63
N VAL A 330 -17.15 30.74 -6.37
CA VAL A 330 -18.05 30.09 -7.36
C VAL A 330 -17.22 29.69 -8.58
N ALA A 331 -17.45 28.49 -9.10
CA ALA A 331 -16.78 28.01 -10.30
C ALA A 331 -17.17 28.91 -11.50
N THR A 332 -16.20 29.22 -12.35
CA THR A 332 -16.49 29.85 -13.65
C THR A 332 -16.96 28.80 -14.66
N ASP A 333 -17.66 29.24 -15.73
CA ASP A 333 -18.08 28.36 -16.82
C ASP A 333 -16.94 27.51 -17.38
N GLY A 334 -15.74 28.09 -17.52
CA GLY A 334 -14.57 27.38 -18.02
C GLY A 334 -14.09 26.29 -17.06
N ILE A 335 -14.13 26.52 -15.77
CA ILE A 335 -13.77 25.53 -14.74
C ILE A 335 -14.83 24.43 -14.68
N TRP A 336 -16.11 24.81 -14.64
CA TRP A 336 -17.20 23.85 -14.49
C TRP A 336 -17.32 22.90 -15.69
N ASN A 337 -17.22 23.44 -16.89
CA ASN A 337 -17.34 22.67 -18.12
C ASN A 337 -16.09 21.84 -18.45
N ALA A 338 -14.94 22.17 -17.88
CA ALA A 338 -13.70 21.40 -18.01
C ALA A 338 -13.64 20.19 -17.07
N THR A 339 -14.62 20.00 -16.19
CA THR A 339 -14.63 18.92 -15.20
C THR A 339 -15.82 17.99 -15.42
N VAL A 340 -15.62 16.70 -15.15
CA VAL A 340 -16.66 15.67 -15.17
C VAL A 340 -17.08 15.39 -13.72
N GLU A 341 -18.40 15.38 -13.49
CA GLU A 341 -18.93 15.02 -12.17
C GLU A 341 -18.71 13.54 -11.90
N MET A 342 -18.10 13.24 -10.78
CA MET A 342 -18.02 11.86 -10.30
C MET A 342 -19.39 11.45 -9.73
N SER A 343 -19.77 10.21 -9.98
CA SER A 343 -21.03 9.65 -9.47
C SER A 343 -21.06 9.49 -7.94
N GLU A 344 -19.90 9.65 -7.31
CA GLU A 344 -19.75 9.51 -5.86
C GLU A 344 -19.57 10.88 -5.21
N THR A 345 -20.42 11.16 -4.24
CA THR A 345 -20.27 12.30 -3.34
C THR A 345 -19.16 11.99 -2.33
N VAL A 346 -18.32 12.97 -2.07
CA VAL A 346 -17.33 12.85 -0.98
C VAL A 346 -18.08 12.90 0.34
N HIS A 347 -18.16 11.76 0.99
CA HIS A 347 -18.75 11.62 2.31
C HIS A 347 -17.67 11.67 3.40
N SER A 348 -18.06 12.10 4.59
CA SER A 348 -17.26 11.89 5.78
C SER A 348 -17.11 10.38 6.03
N PRO A 349 -15.96 9.91 6.54
CA PRO A 349 -15.83 8.54 7.04
C PRO A 349 -16.85 8.14 8.13
N GLN A 350 -17.70 9.06 8.56
CA GLN A 350 -18.74 8.83 9.58
C GLN A 350 -20.17 8.74 8.98
N ASP A 351 -20.33 9.02 7.68
CA ASP A 351 -21.58 8.80 6.95
C ASP A 351 -21.52 7.42 6.29
#